data_dfa9c252bedc902cd45864d76819e112
#
_entry.id   dfa9c252bedc902cd45864d76819e112
#
_cell.length_a   1.000
_cell.length_b   1.000
_cell.length_c   1.000
_cell.angle_alpha   90.00
_cell.angle_beta   90.00
_cell.angle_gamma   90.00
#
_symmetry.space_group_name_H-M   'P 1'
#
loop_
_entity.id
_entity.type
_entity.pdbx_description
1 polymer ?
#
loop_
_entity_poly.entity_id
_entity_poly.type
_entity_poly.pdbx_seq_one_letter_code
_entity_poly.pdbx_strand_id
1 'polypeptide(L)'
;MLRFAAPICAFACTVLTAIPAYSGELLQVPVRGPQTQAILIEQPASAPPWVIVLFAGDNGVIALNETGPTTMKANFLLRTAGYWTSAGDAIAIVDAPSDRSSGMNDAFRLSEAHAQDLHAIVAALRQRFPAAKIALVGTSRGTISVGNVLQREPRLADAYVLTSPVTIGMRGEAGLSGMHWDVGATPVLVVSNENDGCRVSPFSAARSLAQDNRLQFLAVSSSERGGISATECGAKSPHGFLGIEAQVLSAVSRWLEDPGTVPH
;
A
#
# COMPACT_ATOMS: atom_id res chain seq x y z
N MET A 1 -36.92 -12.47 68.28
CA MET A 1 -35.74 -11.80 67.64
C MET A 1 -35.81 -12.05 66.16
N LEU A 2 -36.40 -11.12 65.43
CA LEU A 2 -36.43 -11.16 63.91
C LEU A 2 -35.21 -10.47 63.35
N ARG A 3 -34.42 -11.17 62.56
CA ARG A 3 -33.31 -10.59 61.80
C ARG A 3 -33.80 -10.22 60.38
N PHE A 4 -33.79 -8.95 60.06
CA PHE A 4 -34.02 -8.44 58.70
C PHE A 4 -32.71 -8.54 57.93
N ALA A 5 -32.72 -9.27 56.83
CA ALA A 5 -31.64 -9.27 55.87
C ALA A 5 -31.96 -8.23 54.78
N ALA A 6 -31.06 -7.25 54.57
CA ALA A 6 -31.16 -6.27 53.50
C ALA A 6 -30.61 -6.85 52.18
N PRO A 7 -31.26 -6.60 51.06
CA PRO A 7 -30.70 -7.04 49.75
C PRO A 7 -29.59 -6.09 49.30
N ILE A 8 -28.44 -6.66 48.92
CA ILE A 8 -27.34 -5.94 48.25
C ILE A 8 -27.67 -5.91 46.78
N CYS A 9 -28.04 -4.73 46.27
CA CYS A 9 -28.12 -4.49 44.81
C CYS A 9 -26.72 -4.31 44.24
N ALA A 10 -26.21 -5.30 43.51
CA ALA A 10 -25.01 -5.19 42.72
C ALA A 10 -25.30 -4.41 41.43
N PHE A 11 -24.82 -3.18 41.33
CA PHE A 11 -24.83 -2.42 40.08
C PHE A 11 -23.74 -2.99 39.18
N ALA A 12 -24.14 -3.70 38.13
CA ALA A 12 -23.23 -4.10 37.04
C ALA A 12 -22.94 -2.88 36.16
N CYS A 13 -21.77 -2.32 36.30
CA CYS A 13 -21.30 -1.24 35.39
C CYS A 13 -20.87 -1.87 34.09
N THR A 14 -21.74 -1.84 33.08
CA THR A 14 -21.39 -2.23 31.70
C THR A 14 -20.50 -1.13 31.10
N VAL A 15 -19.20 -1.43 31.03
CA VAL A 15 -18.27 -0.59 30.27
C VAL A 15 -18.55 -0.86 28.78
N LEU A 16 -19.28 0.05 28.14
CA LEU A 16 -19.33 0.11 26.67
C LEU A 16 -17.94 0.52 26.19
N THR A 17 -17.17 -0.45 25.69
CA THR A 17 -15.99 -0.16 24.89
C THR A 17 -16.48 0.40 23.56
N ALA A 18 -16.38 1.73 23.38
CA ALA A 18 -16.58 2.36 22.09
C ALA A 18 -15.52 1.78 21.14
N ILE A 19 -15.95 0.99 20.15
CA ILE A 19 -15.12 0.62 19.02
C ILE A 19 -14.87 1.93 18.27
N PRO A 20 -13.62 2.39 18.06
CA PRO A 20 -13.37 3.58 17.29
C PRO A 20 -13.93 3.34 15.88
N ALA A 21 -14.93 4.12 15.49
CA ALA A 21 -15.41 4.14 14.13
C ALA A 21 -14.33 4.82 13.29
N TYR A 22 -13.58 4.04 12.53
CA TYR A 22 -12.72 4.58 11.48
C TYR A 22 -13.65 5.18 10.42
N SER A 23 -13.66 6.50 10.31
CA SER A 23 -14.33 7.19 9.22
C SER A 23 -13.27 7.59 8.21
N GLY A 24 -13.29 6.96 7.04
CA GLY A 24 -12.45 7.38 5.93
C GLY A 24 -12.90 8.76 5.41
N GLU A 25 -11.94 9.64 5.14
CA GLU A 25 -12.17 10.93 4.49
C GLU A 25 -11.84 10.79 2.99
N LEU A 26 -12.86 10.90 2.13
CA LEU A 26 -12.69 10.87 0.68
C LEU A 26 -12.37 12.28 0.17
N LEU A 27 -11.16 12.45 -0.38
CA LEU A 27 -10.71 13.71 -0.96
C LEU A 27 -10.58 13.57 -2.49
N GLN A 28 -10.92 14.67 -3.18
CA GLN A 28 -10.63 14.85 -4.61
C GLN A 28 -9.44 15.82 -4.74
N VAL A 29 -8.26 15.28 -4.95
CA VAL A 29 -7.04 16.08 -5.10
C VAL A 29 -6.94 16.61 -6.53
N PRO A 30 -6.87 17.94 -6.74
CA PRO A 30 -6.51 18.49 -8.05
C PRO A 30 -5.11 18.06 -8.44
N VAL A 31 -4.93 17.47 -9.64
CA VAL A 31 -3.64 16.91 -10.07
C VAL A 31 -3.08 17.61 -11.30
N ARG A 32 -3.65 17.45 -12.48
CA ARG A 32 -3.19 18.03 -13.74
C ARG A 32 -4.33 18.77 -14.44
N GLY A 33 -4.14 20.05 -14.80
CA GLY A 33 -5.17 20.83 -15.50
C GLY A 33 -6.54 20.68 -14.80
N PRO A 34 -7.59 20.20 -15.49
CA PRO A 34 -8.91 19.98 -14.88
C PRO A 34 -9.04 18.62 -14.18
N GLN A 35 -7.99 17.78 -14.16
CA GLN A 35 -8.06 16.43 -13.63
C GLN A 35 -8.01 16.40 -12.11
N THR A 36 -8.76 15.47 -11.53
CA THR A 36 -8.70 15.16 -10.09
C THR A 36 -8.34 13.70 -9.89
N GLN A 37 -7.85 13.38 -8.70
CA GLN A 37 -7.61 12.01 -8.29
C GLN A 37 -8.19 11.79 -6.89
N ALA A 38 -9.03 10.78 -6.76
CA ALA A 38 -9.64 10.44 -5.49
C ALA A 38 -8.61 9.74 -4.59
N ILE A 39 -8.55 10.16 -3.33
CA ILE A 39 -7.84 9.46 -2.27
C ILE A 39 -8.77 9.25 -1.08
N LEU A 40 -8.71 8.08 -0.46
CA LEU A 40 -9.40 7.80 0.80
C LEU A 40 -8.38 7.78 1.91
N ILE A 41 -8.53 8.68 2.87
CA ILE A 41 -7.65 8.79 4.03
C ILE A 41 -8.34 8.14 5.22
N GLU A 42 -7.66 7.20 5.87
CA GLU A 42 -8.03 6.69 7.19
C GLU A 42 -6.87 6.97 8.15
N GLN A 43 -7.19 7.45 9.35
CA GLN A 43 -6.17 7.83 10.32
C GLN A 43 -6.57 7.34 11.74
N PRO A 44 -5.58 7.04 12.60
CA PRO A 44 -5.84 6.76 14.00
C PRO A 44 -6.27 8.03 14.75
N ALA A 45 -6.75 7.87 15.99
CA ALA A 45 -7.13 8.99 16.85
C ALA A 45 -5.93 9.86 17.27
N SER A 46 -4.73 9.29 17.32
CA SER A 46 -3.47 9.99 17.61
C SER A 46 -2.80 10.48 16.33
N ALA A 47 -1.88 11.45 16.46
CA ALA A 47 -1.05 11.88 15.34
C ALA A 47 -0.22 10.70 14.80
N PRO A 48 -0.33 10.34 13.50
CA PRO A 48 0.36 9.19 12.96
C PRO A 48 1.86 9.48 12.73
N PRO A 49 2.77 8.54 13.01
CA PRO A 49 4.18 8.67 12.64
C PRO A 49 4.40 8.58 11.12
N TRP A 50 3.58 7.79 10.44
CA TRP A 50 3.61 7.60 8.99
C TRP A 50 2.26 7.82 8.33
N VAL A 51 2.30 8.25 7.08
CA VAL A 51 1.19 8.15 6.11
C VAL A 51 1.61 7.14 5.05
N ILE A 52 0.93 6.00 5.01
CA ILE A 52 1.19 4.92 4.06
C ILE A 52 0.29 5.12 2.83
N VAL A 53 0.89 5.48 1.72
CA VAL A 53 0.18 5.76 0.46
C VAL A 53 0.12 4.49 -0.37
N LEU A 54 -1.08 3.96 -0.61
CA LEU A 54 -1.30 2.64 -1.17
C LEU A 54 -1.69 2.71 -2.66
N PHE A 55 -0.86 2.08 -3.52
CA PHE A 55 -1.07 1.97 -4.96
C PHE A 55 -1.42 0.54 -5.34
N ALA A 56 -2.69 0.32 -5.65
CA ALA A 56 -3.18 -0.98 -6.09
C ALA A 56 -2.60 -1.42 -7.44
N GLY A 57 -2.51 -2.72 -7.64
CA GLY A 57 -2.10 -3.34 -8.91
C GLY A 57 -3.15 -3.25 -10.01
N ASP A 58 -3.11 -4.25 -10.92
CA ASP A 58 -4.02 -4.35 -12.08
C ASP A 58 -4.17 -3.02 -12.83
N ASN A 59 -5.37 -2.64 -13.25
CA ASN A 59 -5.63 -1.37 -13.95
C ASN A 59 -5.68 -0.14 -13.03
N GLY A 60 -5.66 -0.34 -11.69
CA GLY A 60 -5.62 0.73 -10.70
C GLY A 60 -6.94 1.46 -10.47
N VAL A 61 -8.04 1.09 -11.14
CA VAL A 61 -9.37 1.64 -10.86
C VAL A 61 -9.98 0.89 -9.69
N ILE A 62 -10.03 1.52 -8.54
CA ILE A 62 -10.59 0.95 -7.30
C ILE A 62 -11.97 1.50 -6.97
N ALA A 63 -12.39 2.53 -7.69
CA ALA A 63 -13.70 3.17 -7.58
C ALA A 63 -14.05 3.50 -6.13
N LEU A 64 -13.26 4.41 -5.55
CA LEU A 64 -13.40 4.85 -4.16
C LEU A 64 -14.72 5.56 -3.90
N ASN A 65 -15.29 5.27 -2.74
CA ASN A 65 -16.33 6.07 -2.10
C ASN A 65 -15.99 6.25 -0.60
N GLU A 66 -16.85 6.90 0.15
CA GLU A 66 -16.65 7.19 1.59
C GLU A 66 -16.52 5.92 2.45
N THR A 67 -16.98 4.76 1.97
CA THR A 67 -16.90 3.48 2.68
C THR A 67 -15.74 2.60 2.20
N GLY A 68 -14.92 3.09 1.26
CA GLY A 68 -13.76 2.38 0.76
C GLY A 68 -13.81 2.00 -0.72
N PRO A 69 -12.90 1.12 -1.16
CA PRO A 69 -12.88 0.59 -2.51
C PRO A 69 -14.16 -0.19 -2.84
N THR A 70 -14.75 0.05 -4.00
CA THR A 70 -15.92 -0.74 -4.48
C THR A 70 -15.50 -1.89 -5.37
N THR A 71 -14.35 -1.76 -6.06
CA THR A 71 -13.73 -2.81 -6.88
C THR A 71 -12.41 -3.26 -6.26
N MET A 72 -11.80 -4.31 -6.79
CA MET A 72 -10.48 -4.82 -6.41
C MET A 72 -10.30 -5.08 -4.90
N LYS A 73 -11.36 -5.26 -4.13
CA LYS A 73 -11.33 -5.44 -2.66
C LYS A 73 -10.41 -6.58 -2.19
N ALA A 74 -10.15 -7.58 -3.04
CA ALA A 74 -9.23 -8.66 -2.75
C ALA A 74 -7.75 -8.29 -2.95
N ASN A 75 -7.42 -7.15 -3.56
CA ASN A 75 -6.03 -6.71 -3.73
C ASN A 75 -5.31 -6.71 -2.38
N PHE A 76 -4.03 -7.11 -2.37
CA PHE A 76 -3.24 -7.25 -1.13
C PHE A 76 -3.30 -5.98 -0.27
N LEU A 77 -2.94 -4.83 -0.83
CA LEU A 77 -2.89 -3.58 -0.06
C LEU A 77 -4.28 -3.13 0.40
N LEU A 78 -5.32 -3.35 -0.42
CA LEU A 78 -6.67 -2.90 -0.09
C LEU A 78 -7.32 -3.76 1.00
N ARG A 79 -7.18 -5.11 0.92
CA ARG A 79 -7.77 -5.99 1.94
C ARG A 79 -7.05 -5.94 3.29
N THR A 80 -5.83 -5.41 3.30
CA THR A 80 -5.00 -5.32 4.51
C THR A 80 -4.81 -3.88 4.99
N ALA A 81 -5.47 -2.90 4.38
CA ALA A 81 -5.30 -1.49 4.70
C ALA A 81 -5.49 -1.17 6.18
N GLY A 82 -6.49 -1.79 6.84
CA GLY A 82 -6.75 -1.64 8.28
C GLY A 82 -5.62 -2.10 9.20
N TYR A 83 -4.64 -2.86 8.71
CA TYR A 83 -3.45 -3.21 9.48
C TYR A 83 -2.68 -1.96 9.93
N TRP A 84 -2.43 -1.05 8.98
CA TRP A 84 -1.64 0.17 9.23
C TRP A 84 -2.31 1.09 10.24
N THR A 85 -3.62 1.31 10.11
CA THR A 85 -4.36 2.15 11.06
C THR A 85 -4.42 1.52 12.45
N SER A 86 -4.48 0.19 12.53
CA SER A 86 -4.39 -0.54 13.80
C SER A 86 -2.98 -0.47 14.42
N ALA A 87 -1.95 -0.31 13.61
CA ALA A 87 -0.55 -0.11 14.04
C ALA A 87 -0.26 1.36 14.44
N GLY A 88 -1.19 2.29 14.22
CA GLY A 88 -1.05 3.70 14.59
C GLY A 88 -0.63 4.61 13.43
N ASP A 89 -0.54 4.10 12.21
CA ASP A 89 -0.24 4.87 11.02
C ASP A 89 -1.53 5.39 10.33
N ALA A 90 -1.41 6.45 9.55
CA ALA A 90 -2.47 6.83 8.61
C ALA A 90 -2.25 6.12 7.27
N ILE A 91 -3.35 5.89 6.54
CA ILE A 91 -3.29 5.42 5.16
C ILE A 91 -3.92 6.44 4.21
N ALA A 92 -3.43 6.44 2.98
CA ALA A 92 -4.06 7.11 1.85
C ALA A 92 -4.18 6.10 0.70
N ILE A 93 -5.39 5.62 0.43
CA ILE A 93 -5.66 4.71 -0.68
C ILE A 93 -5.89 5.56 -1.93
N VAL A 94 -5.14 5.31 -2.99
CA VAL A 94 -5.12 6.15 -4.20
C VAL A 94 -5.87 5.46 -5.34
N ASP A 95 -6.90 6.12 -5.89
CA ASP A 95 -7.63 5.65 -7.08
C ASP A 95 -6.91 6.07 -8.38
N ALA A 96 -7.38 5.62 -9.53
CA ALA A 96 -6.95 6.13 -10.82
C ALA A 96 -7.41 7.60 -10.99
N PRO A 97 -6.64 8.47 -11.70
CA PRO A 97 -7.07 9.84 -11.95
C PRO A 97 -8.29 9.90 -12.87
N SER A 98 -9.04 10.99 -12.82
CA SER A 98 -10.35 11.14 -13.46
C SER A 98 -10.33 10.90 -14.97
N ASP A 99 -9.20 11.19 -15.65
CA ASP A 99 -9.00 10.91 -17.08
C ASP A 99 -8.55 9.48 -17.38
N ARG A 100 -8.50 8.62 -16.37
CA ARG A 100 -8.13 7.19 -16.47
C ARG A 100 -9.18 6.28 -15.81
N SER A 101 -10.43 6.68 -15.86
CA SER A 101 -11.56 5.93 -15.27
C SER A 101 -11.75 4.52 -15.85
N SER A 102 -11.20 4.24 -17.05
CA SER A 102 -11.17 2.89 -17.64
C SER A 102 -9.90 2.10 -17.30
N GLY A 103 -8.94 2.71 -16.60
CA GLY A 103 -7.69 2.09 -16.14
C GLY A 103 -6.42 2.76 -16.63
N MET A 104 -5.35 2.50 -15.89
CA MET A 104 -3.99 2.93 -16.20
C MET A 104 -3.18 1.76 -16.77
N ASN A 105 -2.64 1.93 -17.97
CA ASN A 105 -1.63 1.03 -18.50
C ASN A 105 -0.23 1.39 -17.98
N ASP A 106 0.78 0.57 -18.28
CA ASP A 106 2.14 0.79 -17.78
C ASP A 106 2.78 2.04 -18.40
N ALA A 107 2.46 2.35 -19.66
CA ALA A 107 2.95 3.58 -20.31
C ALA A 107 2.47 4.84 -19.57
N PHE A 108 1.20 4.88 -19.15
CA PHE A 108 0.71 6.00 -18.35
C PHE A 108 1.37 6.01 -16.97
N ARG A 109 1.47 4.84 -16.30
CA ARG A 109 2.10 4.74 -14.97
C ARG A 109 3.56 5.23 -14.98
N LEU A 110 4.28 5.09 -16.10
CA LEU A 110 5.66 5.57 -16.29
C LEU A 110 5.75 7.01 -16.84
N SER A 111 4.61 7.64 -17.17
CA SER A 111 4.61 8.96 -17.75
C SER A 111 4.94 10.07 -16.74
N GLU A 112 5.40 11.21 -17.28
CA GLU A 112 5.56 12.43 -16.50
C GLU A 112 4.22 12.93 -15.92
N ALA A 113 3.14 12.79 -16.71
CA ALA A 113 1.80 13.15 -16.27
C ALA A 113 1.40 12.43 -14.97
N HIS A 114 1.65 11.12 -14.87
CA HIS A 114 1.37 10.37 -13.65
C HIS A 114 2.30 10.76 -12.50
N ALA A 115 3.57 11.06 -12.76
CA ALA A 115 4.48 11.57 -11.73
C ALA A 115 3.98 12.91 -11.15
N GLN A 116 3.48 13.82 -12.00
CA GLN A 116 2.86 15.08 -11.56
C GLN A 116 1.62 14.83 -10.69
N ASP A 117 0.79 13.83 -11.03
CA ASP A 117 -0.35 13.44 -10.20
C ASP A 117 0.10 13.02 -8.81
N LEU A 118 1.11 12.13 -8.73
CA LEU A 118 1.62 11.62 -7.47
C LEU A 118 2.31 12.72 -6.64
N HIS A 119 3.01 13.66 -7.29
CA HIS A 119 3.56 14.84 -6.64
C HIS A 119 2.46 15.66 -5.95
N ALA A 120 1.35 15.92 -6.65
CA ALA A 120 0.22 16.68 -6.10
C ALA A 120 -0.42 15.95 -4.89
N ILE A 121 -0.57 14.63 -4.97
CA ILE A 121 -1.09 13.82 -3.86
C ILE A 121 -0.16 13.91 -2.64
N VAL A 122 1.15 13.71 -2.83
CA VAL A 122 2.11 13.79 -1.72
C VAL A 122 2.13 15.19 -1.13
N ALA A 123 2.05 16.24 -1.94
CA ALA A 123 1.97 17.62 -1.46
C ALA A 123 0.72 17.87 -0.59
N ALA A 124 -0.43 17.36 -1.02
CA ALA A 124 -1.67 17.44 -0.24
C ALA A 124 -1.55 16.69 1.09
N LEU A 125 -0.95 15.49 1.08
CA LEU A 125 -0.73 14.71 2.30
C LEU A 125 0.28 15.37 3.25
N ARG A 126 1.34 16.00 2.75
CA ARG A 126 2.28 16.77 3.57
C ARG A 126 1.63 17.97 4.25
N GLN A 127 0.69 18.64 3.56
CA GLN A 127 -0.09 19.73 4.17
C GLN A 127 -1.03 19.20 5.26
N ARG A 128 -1.63 18.04 5.05
CA ARG A 128 -2.58 17.42 5.99
C ARG A 128 -1.88 16.83 7.21
N PHE A 129 -0.67 16.27 7.03
CA PHE A 129 0.12 15.58 8.05
C PHE A 129 1.56 16.13 8.12
N PRO A 130 1.75 17.37 8.57
CA PRO A 130 3.05 18.05 8.47
C PRO A 130 4.15 17.42 9.34
N ALA A 131 3.79 16.63 10.36
CA ALA A 131 4.74 15.95 11.24
C ALA A 131 4.98 14.48 10.89
N ALA A 132 4.15 13.90 10.00
CA ALA A 132 4.29 12.49 9.62
C ALA A 132 5.28 12.32 8.48
N LYS A 133 5.98 11.19 8.47
CA LYS A 133 6.72 10.70 7.30
C LYS A 133 5.73 10.11 6.28
N ILE A 134 6.11 10.09 5.01
CA ILE A 134 5.30 9.51 3.93
C ILE A 134 6.02 8.32 3.31
N ALA A 135 5.35 7.18 3.22
CA ALA A 135 5.82 6.00 2.50
C ALA A 135 4.92 5.71 1.29
N LEU A 136 5.50 5.55 0.10
CA LEU A 136 4.77 5.11 -1.09
C LEU A 136 4.88 3.59 -1.21
N VAL A 137 3.75 2.89 -1.15
CA VAL A 137 3.67 1.43 -1.16
C VAL A 137 2.88 0.96 -2.37
N GLY A 138 3.54 0.29 -3.30
CA GLY A 138 2.91 -0.29 -4.49
C GLY A 138 2.87 -1.81 -4.44
N THR A 139 1.83 -2.41 -5.00
CA THR A 139 1.77 -3.86 -5.24
C THR A 139 1.52 -4.16 -6.71
N SER A 140 2.19 -5.21 -7.26
CA SER A 140 2.01 -5.60 -8.65
C SER A 140 2.21 -4.39 -9.59
N ARG A 141 1.29 -4.10 -10.52
CA ARG A 141 1.38 -2.92 -11.40
C ARG A 141 1.39 -1.58 -10.63
N GLY A 142 0.96 -1.53 -9.37
CA GLY A 142 1.12 -0.36 -8.51
C GLY A 142 2.60 0.00 -8.27
N THR A 143 3.50 -0.99 -8.34
CA THR A 143 4.95 -0.76 -8.22
C THR A 143 5.52 0.04 -9.38
N ILE A 144 4.89 0.00 -10.57
CA ILE A 144 5.29 0.82 -11.72
C ILE A 144 5.06 2.32 -11.42
N SER A 145 3.94 2.65 -10.76
CA SER A 145 3.68 4.03 -10.31
C SER A 145 4.74 4.50 -9.31
N VAL A 146 5.08 3.66 -8.33
CA VAL A 146 6.13 3.95 -7.33
C VAL A 146 7.50 4.05 -7.99
N GLY A 147 7.84 3.13 -8.92
CA GLY A 147 9.08 3.15 -9.68
C GLY A 147 9.25 4.40 -10.56
N ASN A 148 8.14 4.94 -11.10
CA ASN A 148 8.15 6.20 -11.83
C ASN A 148 8.57 7.39 -10.94
N VAL A 149 8.07 7.44 -9.70
CA VAL A 149 8.49 8.46 -8.73
C VAL A 149 9.97 8.28 -8.37
N LEU A 150 10.42 7.05 -8.09
CA LEU A 150 11.83 6.76 -7.83
C LEU A 150 12.75 7.21 -8.98
N GLN A 151 12.27 7.11 -10.23
CA GLN A 151 13.04 7.52 -11.41
C GLN A 151 13.15 9.06 -11.54
N ARG A 152 12.13 9.80 -11.13
CA ARG A 152 12.02 11.24 -11.39
C ARG A 152 12.30 12.08 -10.16
N GLU A 153 11.77 11.68 -9.02
CA GLU A 153 11.79 12.45 -7.78
C GLU A 153 12.00 11.53 -6.56
N PRO A 154 13.16 10.84 -6.43
CA PRO A 154 13.37 9.84 -5.37
C PRO A 154 13.26 10.41 -3.96
N ARG A 155 13.31 11.73 -3.79
CA ARG A 155 13.14 12.44 -2.51
C ARG A 155 11.72 12.96 -2.25
N LEU A 156 10.75 12.63 -3.11
CA LEU A 156 9.36 13.07 -2.94
C LEU A 156 8.74 12.50 -1.65
N ALA A 157 9.04 11.24 -1.34
CA ALA A 157 8.62 10.57 -0.11
C ALA A 157 9.81 10.17 0.76
N ASP A 158 9.53 9.79 2.02
CA ASP A 158 10.55 9.43 3.01
C ASP A 158 10.97 7.95 2.91
N ALA A 159 10.12 7.10 2.31
CA ALA A 159 10.41 5.70 2.05
C ALA A 159 9.56 5.15 0.89
N TYR A 160 10.02 4.06 0.29
CA TYR A 160 9.33 3.38 -0.81
C TYR A 160 9.30 1.86 -0.59
N VAL A 161 8.16 1.23 -0.88
CA VAL A 161 8.00 -0.22 -0.79
C VAL A 161 7.39 -0.77 -2.07
N LEU A 162 8.06 -1.73 -2.68
CA LEU A 162 7.65 -2.42 -3.90
C LEU A 162 7.30 -3.87 -3.56
N THR A 163 6.03 -4.22 -3.50
CA THR A 163 5.58 -5.58 -3.20
C THR A 163 5.17 -6.31 -4.48
N SER A 164 5.71 -7.52 -4.71
CA SER A 164 5.52 -8.30 -5.95
C SER A 164 5.71 -7.45 -7.21
N PRO A 165 6.88 -6.80 -7.40
CA PRO A 165 7.06 -5.79 -8.43
C PRO A 165 6.90 -6.35 -9.85
N VAL A 166 6.20 -5.62 -10.70
CA VAL A 166 6.10 -5.94 -12.14
C VAL A 166 7.42 -5.55 -12.80
N THR A 167 8.26 -6.54 -13.00
CA THR A 167 9.58 -6.37 -13.61
C THR A 167 9.55 -6.61 -15.12
N ILE A 168 8.65 -7.47 -15.60
CA ILE A 168 8.54 -7.83 -17.01
C ILE A 168 7.27 -7.22 -17.60
N GLY A 169 7.42 -6.40 -18.62
CA GLY A 169 6.28 -5.85 -19.36
C GLY A 169 5.55 -6.91 -20.18
N MET A 170 4.27 -6.70 -20.41
CA MET A 170 3.43 -7.55 -21.28
C MET A 170 2.95 -6.78 -22.49
N ARG A 171 2.82 -7.46 -23.64
CA ARG A 171 2.25 -6.91 -24.87
C ARG A 171 2.89 -5.59 -25.34
N GLY A 172 4.22 -5.47 -25.18
CA GLY A 172 4.96 -4.26 -25.54
C GLY A 172 4.93 -3.14 -24.50
N GLU A 173 4.29 -3.36 -23.35
CA GLU A 173 4.38 -2.47 -22.21
C GLU A 173 5.69 -2.67 -21.44
N ALA A 174 6.16 -1.65 -20.73
CA ALA A 174 7.39 -1.71 -19.96
C ALA A 174 7.10 -2.16 -18.51
N GLY A 175 7.93 -3.06 -17.98
CA GLY A 175 8.03 -3.28 -16.53
C GLY A 175 9.15 -2.44 -15.94
N LEU A 176 9.58 -2.81 -14.72
CA LEU A 176 10.65 -2.12 -14.01
C LEU A 176 12.06 -2.66 -14.33
N SER A 177 12.19 -3.76 -15.07
CA SER A 177 13.49 -4.31 -15.47
C SER A 177 14.30 -3.30 -16.28
N GLY A 178 15.59 -3.19 -15.94
CA GLY A 178 16.51 -2.26 -16.61
C GLY A 178 16.37 -0.80 -16.18
N MET A 179 15.45 -0.50 -15.26
CA MET A 179 15.42 0.82 -14.62
C MET A 179 16.56 0.95 -13.61
N HIS A 180 17.25 2.09 -13.65
CA HIS A 180 18.28 2.43 -12.69
C HIS A 180 17.87 3.70 -11.95
N TRP A 181 17.81 3.59 -10.62
CA TRP A 181 17.37 4.66 -9.75
C TRP A 181 18.54 5.22 -8.93
N ASP A 182 18.74 6.53 -8.98
CA ASP A 182 19.63 7.22 -8.05
C ASP A 182 18.85 7.59 -6.78
N VAL A 183 18.63 6.59 -5.93
CA VAL A 183 17.84 6.75 -4.71
C VAL A 183 18.62 7.49 -3.60
N GLY A 184 19.96 7.62 -3.73
CA GLY A 184 20.79 8.24 -2.70
C GLY A 184 20.63 7.57 -1.35
N ALA A 185 20.25 8.36 -0.33
CA ALA A 185 19.95 7.86 1.02
C ALA A 185 18.47 7.53 1.25
N THR A 186 17.60 7.65 0.23
CA THR A 186 16.17 7.35 0.37
C THR A 186 15.95 5.85 0.52
N PRO A 187 15.32 5.39 1.60
CA PRO A 187 15.09 3.97 1.84
C PRO A 187 14.11 3.37 0.82
N VAL A 188 14.48 2.23 0.24
CA VAL A 188 13.62 1.48 -0.69
C VAL A 188 13.68 0.00 -0.34
N LEU A 189 12.51 -0.62 -0.12
CA LEU A 189 12.36 -2.05 0.14
C LEU A 189 11.62 -2.72 -1.01
N VAL A 190 12.20 -3.78 -1.54
CA VAL A 190 11.54 -4.71 -2.46
C VAL A 190 11.13 -5.96 -1.69
N VAL A 191 9.86 -6.34 -1.77
CA VAL A 191 9.31 -7.56 -1.14
C VAL A 191 8.78 -8.49 -2.21
N SER A 192 9.23 -9.73 -2.23
CA SER A 192 8.78 -10.73 -3.21
C SER A 192 8.64 -12.11 -2.57
N ASN A 193 7.61 -12.85 -3.01
CA ASN A 193 7.38 -14.22 -2.58
C ASN A 193 8.16 -15.18 -3.50
N GLU A 194 8.92 -16.10 -2.89
CA GLU A 194 9.72 -17.09 -3.63
C GLU A 194 8.87 -17.98 -4.57
N ASN A 195 7.60 -18.18 -4.22
CA ASN A 195 6.64 -18.97 -4.98
C ASN A 195 5.69 -18.13 -5.84
N ASP A 196 6.04 -16.85 -6.12
CA ASP A 196 5.27 -16.00 -7.02
C ASP A 196 5.33 -16.56 -8.45
N GLY A 197 4.23 -17.15 -8.90
CA GLY A 197 4.08 -17.73 -10.24
C GLY A 197 3.66 -16.72 -11.31
N CYS A 198 3.51 -15.43 -10.94
CA CYS A 198 3.09 -14.40 -11.88
C CYS A 198 4.22 -14.08 -12.87
N ARG A 199 3.95 -14.30 -14.16
CA ARG A 199 4.95 -14.15 -15.24
C ARG A 199 5.55 -12.76 -15.36
N VAL A 200 4.85 -11.73 -14.90
CA VAL A 200 5.33 -10.33 -14.95
C VAL A 200 6.05 -9.90 -13.69
N SER A 201 6.01 -10.73 -12.64
CA SER A 201 6.62 -10.46 -11.33
C SER A 201 7.47 -11.64 -10.84
N PRO A 202 8.37 -12.23 -11.65
CA PRO A 202 9.16 -13.36 -11.21
C PRO A 202 10.06 -12.97 -10.04
N PHE A 203 10.14 -13.83 -9.02
CA PHE A 203 10.99 -13.61 -7.84
C PHE A 203 12.44 -13.30 -8.18
N SER A 204 13.03 -14.06 -9.16
CA SER A 204 14.40 -13.82 -9.60
C SER A 204 14.59 -12.42 -10.19
N ALA A 205 13.63 -11.95 -10.99
CA ALA A 205 13.71 -10.62 -11.59
C ALA A 205 13.50 -9.49 -10.55
N ALA A 206 12.64 -9.71 -9.54
CA ALA A 206 12.51 -8.79 -8.41
C ALA A 206 13.82 -8.68 -7.60
N ARG A 207 14.50 -9.81 -7.37
CA ARG A 207 15.81 -9.84 -6.73
C ARG A 207 16.86 -9.12 -7.56
N SER A 208 16.92 -9.34 -8.87
CA SER A 208 17.85 -8.64 -9.78
C SER A 208 17.59 -7.13 -9.76
N LEU A 209 16.32 -6.69 -9.84
CA LEU A 209 15.95 -5.28 -9.74
C LEU A 209 16.51 -4.64 -8.46
N ALA A 210 16.39 -5.32 -7.31
CA ALA A 210 16.92 -4.84 -6.06
C ALA A 210 18.47 -4.77 -6.05
N GLN A 211 19.13 -5.80 -6.56
CA GLN A 211 20.59 -5.86 -6.66
C GLN A 211 21.17 -4.78 -7.57
N ASP A 212 20.60 -4.61 -8.77
CA ASP A 212 21.07 -3.64 -9.78
C ASP A 212 20.93 -2.20 -9.28
N ASN A 213 19.95 -1.94 -8.42
CA ASN A 213 19.69 -0.63 -7.83
C ASN A 213 20.19 -0.50 -6.37
N ARG A 214 20.88 -1.52 -5.82
CA ARG A 214 21.38 -1.55 -4.43
C ARG A 214 20.30 -1.29 -3.38
N LEU A 215 19.11 -1.83 -3.63
CA LEU A 215 17.96 -1.70 -2.74
C LEU A 215 17.93 -2.84 -1.73
N GLN A 216 17.21 -2.63 -0.64
CA GLN A 216 16.93 -3.69 0.32
C GLN A 216 15.91 -4.68 -0.26
N PHE A 217 16.10 -5.96 0.02
CA PHE A 217 15.27 -7.03 -0.50
C PHE A 217 14.80 -7.95 0.61
N LEU A 218 13.51 -8.13 0.74
CA LEU A 218 12.86 -9.07 1.64
C LEU A 218 12.27 -10.22 0.84
N ALA A 219 12.82 -11.42 1.00
CA ALA A 219 12.25 -12.65 0.50
C ALA A 219 11.25 -13.20 1.53
N VAL A 220 10.06 -13.58 1.05
CA VAL A 220 9.06 -14.29 1.86
C VAL A 220 8.62 -15.53 1.12
N SER A 221 8.07 -16.51 1.82
CA SER A 221 7.67 -17.77 1.21
C SER A 221 6.29 -18.21 1.68
N SER A 222 5.36 -18.35 0.75
CA SER A 222 4.05 -18.97 0.92
C SER A 222 3.64 -19.59 -0.41
N SER A 223 2.99 -20.74 -0.35
CA SER A 223 2.40 -21.40 -1.53
C SER A 223 0.87 -21.41 -1.47
N GLU A 224 0.25 -20.66 -0.56
CA GLU A 224 -1.19 -20.66 -0.39
C GLU A 224 -1.92 -20.05 -1.59
N ARG A 225 -3.07 -20.69 -1.94
CA ARG A 225 -3.93 -20.30 -3.05
C ARG A 225 -5.40 -20.32 -2.65
N GLY A 226 -6.14 -19.32 -3.03
CA GLY A 226 -7.56 -19.14 -2.70
C GLY A 226 -8.53 -19.94 -3.56
N GLY A 227 -8.21 -21.18 -3.87
CA GLY A 227 -9.04 -22.11 -4.63
C GLY A 227 -8.58 -22.34 -6.07
N ILE A 228 -9.29 -23.22 -6.79
CA ILE A 228 -8.90 -23.71 -8.13
C ILE A 228 -8.91 -22.59 -9.19
N SER A 229 -9.72 -21.54 -9.00
CA SER A 229 -9.81 -20.40 -9.91
C SER A 229 -8.79 -19.28 -9.63
N ALA A 230 -7.92 -19.43 -8.63
CA ALA A 230 -6.90 -18.44 -8.35
C ALA A 230 -5.86 -18.41 -9.49
N THR A 231 -5.74 -17.25 -10.13
CA THR A 231 -4.71 -17.03 -11.17
C THR A 231 -3.36 -16.75 -10.51
N GLU A 232 -2.26 -17.04 -11.21
CA GLU A 232 -0.90 -16.83 -10.71
C GLU A 232 -0.63 -15.36 -10.31
N CYS A 233 -1.15 -14.40 -11.08
CA CYS A 233 -1.05 -12.97 -10.78
C CYS A 233 -2.23 -12.45 -9.93
N GLY A 234 -3.05 -13.35 -9.39
CA GLY A 234 -4.26 -12.98 -8.65
C GLY A 234 -3.96 -12.58 -7.21
N ALA A 235 -4.85 -11.80 -6.64
CA ALA A 235 -4.74 -11.34 -5.26
C ALA A 235 -4.77 -12.50 -4.23
N LYS A 236 -5.40 -13.63 -4.58
CA LYS A 236 -5.50 -14.83 -3.73
C LYS A 236 -4.52 -15.91 -4.17
N SER A 237 -3.25 -15.55 -4.32
CA SER A 237 -2.14 -16.43 -4.68
C SER A 237 -0.87 -15.97 -3.94
N PRO A 238 0.27 -16.66 -4.11
CA PRO A 238 1.57 -16.19 -3.60
C PRO A 238 1.95 -14.78 -4.06
N HIS A 239 1.51 -14.37 -5.28
CA HIS A 239 1.66 -13.00 -5.78
C HIS A 239 1.00 -11.95 -4.87
N GLY A 240 -0.13 -12.27 -4.28
CA GLY A 240 -0.84 -11.42 -3.31
C GLY A 240 -0.53 -11.74 -1.86
N PHE A 241 0.53 -12.49 -1.57
CA PHE A 241 0.96 -12.87 -0.21
C PHE A 241 -0.13 -13.59 0.61
N LEU A 242 -0.97 -14.39 -0.06
CA LEU A 242 -2.03 -15.10 0.63
C LEU A 242 -1.47 -15.98 1.77
N GLY A 243 -2.09 -15.90 2.95
CA GLY A 243 -1.74 -16.65 4.15
C GLY A 243 -0.56 -16.10 4.95
N ILE A 244 0.17 -15.12 4.42
CA ILE A 244 1.31 -14.49 5.12
C ILE A 244 1.20 -12.96 5.17
N GLU A 245 -0.02 -12.42 4.96
CA GLU A 245 -0.25 -10.97 4.92
C GLU A 245 0.29 -10.27 6.17
N ALA A 246 -0.06 -10.78 7.36
CA ALA A 246 0.36 -10.19 8.63
C ALA A 246 1.89 -10.23 8.81
N GLN A 247 2.54 -11.31 8.35
CA GLN A 247 3.99 -11.45 8.38
C GLN A 247 4.65 -10.38 7.50
N VAL A 248 4.19 -10.23 6.26
CA VAL A 248 4.71 -9.23 5.30
C VAL A 248 4.53 -7.82 5.84
N LEU A 249 3.33 -7.48 6.30
CA LEU A 249 3.03 -6.15 6.82
C LEU A 249 3.83 -5.81 8.07
N SER A 250 3.95 -6.77 9.01
CA SER A 250 4.78 -6.60 10.20
C SER A 250 6.27 -6.39 9.86
N ALA A 251 6.78 -7.09 8.85
CA ALA A 251 8.15 -6.90 8.40
C ALA A 251 8.35 -5.51 7.77
N VAL A 252 7.41 -5.07 6.90
CA VAL A 252 7.46 -3.73 6.30
C VAL A 252 7.33 -2.64 7.38
N SER A 253 6.43 -2.80 8.37
CA SER A 253 6.25 -1.83 9.46
C SER A 253 7.54 -1.67 10.28
N ARG A 254 8.16 -2.79 10.70
CA ARG A 254 9.46 -2.74 11.40
C ARG A 254 10.56 -2.10 10.56
N TRP A 255 10.58 -2.38 9.25
CA TRP A 255 11.53 -1.75 8.35
C TRP A 255 11.31 -0.23 8.25
N LEU A 256 10.08 0.25 8.24
CA LEU A 256 9.79 1.70 8.24
C LEU A 256 10.26 2.38 9.53
N GLU A 257 10.25 1.68 10.68
CA GLU A 257 10.77 2.19 11.95
C GLU A 257 12.31 2.33 11.90
N ASP A 258 13.01 1.35 11.30
CA ASP A 258 14.47 1.33 11.15
C ASP A 258 14.87 0.84 9.73
N PRO A 259 14.87 1.73 8.73
CA PRO A 259 15.20 1.36 7.35
C PRO A 259 16.63 0.86 7.12
N GLY A 260 17.50 0.95 8.12
CA GLY A 260 18.86 0.37 8.07
C GLY A 260 18.90 -1.15 8.19
N THR A 261 17.84 -1.76 8.73
CA THR A 261 17.81 -3.19 9.06
C THR A 261 16.72 -3.90 8.26
N VAL A 262 17.11 -4.84 7.38
CA VAL A 262 16.13 -5.72 6.71
C VAL A 262 15.62 -6.74 7.71
N PRO A 263 14.31 -6.83 7.98
CA PRO A 263 13.76 -7.84 8.87
C PRO A 263 14.01 -9.25 8.33
N HIS A 264 14.44 -10.16 9.20
CA HIS A 264 14.61 -11.59 8.90
C HIS A 264 13.31 -12.33 9.10
#